data_49aece12c1ced059f7bfbfcc4538692d
#
_entry.id   49aece12c1ced059f7bfbfcc4538692d
#
_cell.length_a   1.000
_cell.length_b   1.000
_cell.length_c   1.000
_cell.angle_alpha   90.00
_cell.angle_beta   90.00
_cell.angle_gamma   90.00
#
_symmetry.space_group_name_H-M   'P 1'
#
loop_
_entity.id
_entity.type
_entity.pdbx_description
1 polymer ?
#
loop_
_entity_poly.entity_id
_entity_poly.type
_entity_poly.pdbx_seq_one_letter_code
_entity_poly.pdbx_strand_id
1 'polypeptide(L)'
;MDAEQQTKTESAQPEIERREPPRLRKNVVTTIGARALYMITRVGIPPFVLARIGLEAYGLWTTIFLLVSYLGLSTLGISNVYIKYVAEYHARREYDKANTLLSTGLSITVPLCSALYAAIWLGWGWVAKLLHLPTSHAADGKEAVLIVVGIFLASISLNVFSDTLNGMQQIAANQYFWTAGFLAEFVLIVVLVGGGRGIRGLAEAYLARTVIEDGLKMWWAWRKLPWLHLSPRLARRAALKTVIHFGGLVQFQSLLTTMINSIERMLALLLVNVSAAGLMDFAKKWPQSFSSIPMAFFAAFLPAASHLEASSDAGTKQKNLSDFYLRGARYSNLCTAYFCSMMALWTYPILHVWLGAKMPMPGVLTMLFFAFSVSMQFHMLTGPGTSILRGMGMVWEEFYYSVPNLIFLAVTVPLSYLYFEAWTTLGIGVAVAAATICSACVLMVRVIFVLRVSAGAYVKQVLLPGCVPYASAALLAWPVWWTTVRLGRWTGAGVVLAAGALHGAIMMALLYGSALNAQEKQQVSRIPTLVGRWLQSARTAAQ
;
A
#
# COMPACT_ATOMS: atom_id res chain seq x y z
N MET A 1 -2.49 -14.24 67.44
CA MET A 1 -3.28 -13.08 66.94
C MET A 1 -2.67 -12.50 65.66
N ASP A 2 -1.89 -13.27 64.91
CA ASP A 2 -1.15 -12.79 63.73
C ASP A 2 -1.37 -13.64 62.46
N ALA A 3 -2.27 -14.63 62.50
CA ALA A 3 -2.58 -15.45 61.32
C ALA A 3 -3.88 -15.04 60.58
N GLU A 4 -4.74 -14.21 61.19
CA GLU A 4 -6.00 -13.75 60.58
C GLU A 4 -5.90 -12.39 59.85
N GLN A 5 -4.78 -11.67 60.00
CA GLN A 5 -4.58 -10.43 59.28
C GLN A 5 -3.86 -10.56 57.92
N GLN A 6 -3.22 -11.70 57.64
CA GLN A 6 -2.59 -11.96 56.35
C GLN A 6 -3.58 -12.47 55.26
N THR A 7 -4.73 -13.01 55.65
CA THR A 7 -5.74 -13.51 54.69
C THR A 7 -6.72 -12.46 54.16
N LYS A 8 -6.69 -11.23 54.69
CA LYS A 8 -7.57 -10.14 54.22
C LYS A 8 -6.91 -9.16 53.24
N THR A 9 -5.61 -9.30 52.97
CA THR A 9 -4.89 -8.40 52.06
C THR A 9 -4.72 -8.98 50.65
N GLU A 10 -5.12 -10.23 50.41
CA GLU A 10 -4.99 -10.91 49.12
C GLU A 10 -6.26 -10.84 48.23
N SER A 11 -7.35 -10.19 48.69
CA SER A 11 -8.63 -10.16 47.95
C SER A 11 -9.01 -8.80 47.34
N ALA A 12 -8.06 -7.88 47.21
CA ALA A 12 -8.27 -6.63 46.51
C ALA A 12 -7.37 -6.50 45.25
N GLN A 13 -7.30 -7.57 44.44
CA GLN A 13 -6.98 -7.32 43.02
C GLN A 13 -8.20 -6.60 42.44
N PRO A 14 -8.03 -5.40 41.81
CA PRO A 14 -9.13 -4.75 41.11
C PRO A 14 -9.63 -5.75 40.07
N GLU A 15 -10.91 -6.07 40.11
CA GLU A 15 -11.61 -6.75 39.03
C GLU A 15 -11.22 -6.07 37.74
N ILE A 16 -10.26 -6.67 37.04
CA ILE A 16 -9.99 -6.34 35.65
C ILE A 16 -11.26 -6.79 34.95
N GLU A 17 -12.21 -5.84 34.84
CA GLU A 17 -13.42 -5.94 34.05
C GLU A 17 -13.07 -6.74 32.80
N ARG A 18 -13.66 -7.93 32.62
CA ARG A 18 -13.46 -8.81 31.46
C ARG A 18 -13.81 -7.98 30.23
N ARG A 19 -12.81 -7.23 29.72
CA ARG A 19 -12.94 -6.50 28.48
C ARG A 19 -13.33 -7.53 27.43
N GLU A 20 -14.44 -7.26 26.73
CA GLU A 20 -14.81 -8.05 25.55
C GLU A 20 -13.54 -8.31 24.73
N PRO A 21 -13.25 -9.56 24.33
CA PRO A 21 -12.08 -9.84 23.52
C PRO A 21 -12.13 -8.90 22.32
N PRO A 22 -11.04 -8.22 22.01
CA PRO A 22 -11.04 -7.21 20.96
C PRO A 22 -11.71 -7.84 19.74
N ARG A 23 -12.62 -7.12 19.08
CA ARG A 23 -13.38 -7.58 17.89
C ARG A 23 -12.42 -7.82 16.71
N LEU A 24 -11.26 -8.39 17.03
CA LEU A 24 -10.11 -8.59 16.15
C LEU A 24 -10.50 -9.36 14.89
N ARG A 25 -11.27 -10.45 15.06
CA ARG A 25 -11.73 -11.28 13.93
C ARG A 25 -12.60 -10.46 12.98
N LYS A 26 -13.55 -9.68 13.51
CA LYS A 26 -14.44 -8.82 12.70
C LYS A 26 -13.64 -7.75 11.97
N ASN A 27 -12.70 -7.08 12.66
CA ASN A 27 -11.85 -6.04 12.08
C ASN A 27 -10.99 -6.61 10.95
N VAL A 28 -10.38 -7.78 11.16
CA VAL A 28 -9.51 -8.44 10.15
C VAL A 28 -10.32 -8.85 8.93
N VAL A 29 -11.44 -9.55 9.10
CA VAL A 29 -12.28 -10.03 7.97
C VAL A 29 -12.82 -8.84 7.17
N THR A 30 -13.31 -7.80 7.84
CA THR A 30 -13.81 -6.58 7.17
C THR A 30 -12.72 -5.88 6.39
N THR A 31 -11.52 -5.75 6.98
CA THR A 31 -10.37 -5.12 6.30
C THR A 31 -9.94 -5.91 5.07
N ILE A 32 -9.86 -7.23 5.16
CA ILE A 32 -9.48 -8.08 4.02
C ILE A 32 -10.53 -7.98 2.91
N GLY A 33 -11.81 -8.07 3.23
CA GLY A 33 -12.89 -7.96 2.25
C GLY A 33 -12.90 -6.59 1.54
N ALA A 34 -12.77 -5.50 2.30
CA ALA A 34 -12.66 -4.15 1.76
C ALA A 34 -11.44 -3.98 0.84
N ARG A 35 -10.29 -4.55 1.23
CA ARG A 35 -9.06 -4.51 0.41
C ARG A 35 -9.19 -5.34 -0.87
N ALA A 36 -9.80 -6.51 -0.82
CA ALA A 36 -10.06 -7.33 -2.00
C ALA A 36 -10.95 -6.59 -3.02
N LEU A 37 -12.06 -6.00 -2.54
CA LEU A 37 -12.94 -5.18 -3.37
C LEU A 37 -12.20 -3.99 -3.99
N TYR A 38 -11.38 -3.30 -3.19
CA TYR A 38 -10.55 -2.21 -3.67
C TYR A 38 -9.58 -2.65 -4.78
N MET A 39 -8.92 -3.79 -4.64
CA MET A 39 -8.02 -4.32 -5.67
C MET A 39 -8.76 -4.58 -6.98
N ILE A 40 -9.93 -5.24 -6.91
CA ILE A 40 -10.74 -5.55 -8.10
C ILE A 40 -11.12 -4.26 -8.84
N THR A 41 -11.57 -3.25 -8.14
CA THR A 41 -11.99 -1.99 -8.77
C THR A 41 -10.80 -1.17 -9.26
N ARG A 42 -9.68 -1.14 -8.53
CA ARG A 42 -8.45 -0.44 -8.97
C ARG A 42 -7.84 -1.02 -10.23
N VAL A 43 -8.03 -2.30 -10.48
CA VAL A 43 -7.61 -2.95 -11.72
C VAL A 43 -8.69 -2.83 -12.81
N GLY A 44 -9.97 -2.90 -12.45
CA GLY A 44 -11.09 -2.88 -13.38
C GLY A 44 -11.43 -1.50 -13.95
N ILE A 45 -11.31 -0.43 -13.16
CA ILE A 45 -11.68 0.94 -13.57
C ILE A 45 -10.77 1.52 -14.66
N PRO A 46 -9.42 1.42 -14.58
CA PRO A 46 -8.53 2.09 -15.52
C PRO A 46 -8.78 1.78 -17.00
N PRO A 47 -9.05 0.53 -17.42
CA PRO A 47 -9.39 0.26 -18.82
C PRO A 47 -10.68 0.95 -19.30
N PHE A 48 -11.70 1.01 -18.44
CA PHE A 48 -12.94 1.68 -18.73
C PHE A 48 -12.71 3.20 -18.90
N VAL A 49 -11.98 3.81 -17.99
CA VAL A 49 -11.66 5.24 -18.02
C VAL A 49 -10.81 5.55 -19.25
N LEU A 50 -9.72 4.79 -19.50
CA LEU A 50 -8.87 4.96 -20.68
C LEU A 50 -9.67 4.89 -21.98
N ALA A 51 -10.62 3.96 -22.07
CA ALA A 51 -11.44 3.77 -23.26
C ALA A 51 -12.37 4.97 -23.55
N ARG A 52 -12.69 5.78 -22.53
CA ARG A 52 -13.62 6.91 -22.64
C ARG A 52 -12.94 8.26 -22.74
N ILE A 53 -11.86 8.49 -22.00
CA ILE A 53 -11.21 9.81 -21.94
C ILE A 53 -9.85 9.86 -22.65
N GLY A 54 -9.30 8.72 -23.07
CA GLY A 54 -7.99 8.64 -23.73
C GLY A 54 -6.80 8.71 -22.76
N LEU A 55 -5.58 8.50 -23.31
CA LEU A 55 -4.35 8.41 -22.51
C LEU A 55 -3.94 9.76 -21.90
N GLU A 56 -4.12 10.85 -22.64
CA GLU A 56 -3.72 12.19 -22.20
C GLU A 56 -4.52 12.66 -20.97
N ALA A 57 -5.86 12.57 -21.03
CA ALA A 57 -6.72 12.91 -19.90
C ALA A 57 -6.55 11.93 -18.73
N TYR A 58 -6.30 10.64 -18.99
CA TYR A 58 -5.96 9.68 -17.96
C TYR A 58 -4.60 10.02 -17.29
N GLY A 59 -3.61 10.40 -18.08
CA GLY A 59 -2.32 10.88 -17.58
C GLY A 59 -2.48 12.11 -16.68
N LEU A 60 -3.32 13.07 -17.09
CA LEU A 60 -3.63 14.21 -16.25
C LEU A 60 -4.30 13.79 -14.93
N TRP A 61 -5.26 12.87 -14.99
CA TRP A 61 -5.90 12.30 -13.78
C TRP A 61 -4.88 11.69 -12.80
N THR A 62 -3.96 10.86 -13.31
CA THR A 62 -2.93 10.25 -12.46
C THR A 62 -1.93 11.27 -11.92
N THR A 63 -1.68 12.34 -12.66
CA THR A 63 -0.84 13.46 -12.25
C THR A 63 -1.48 14.28 -11.13
N ILE A 64 -2.81 14.46 -11.14
CA ILE A 64 -3.54 15.08 -10.01
C ILE A 64 -3.32 14.28 -8.74
N PHE A 65 -3.39 12.94 -8.80
CA PHE A 65 -3.11 12.09 -7.64
C PHE A 65 -1.64 12.07 -7.23
N LEU A 66 -0.73 12.31 -8.16
CA LEU A 66 0.68 12.55 -7.81
C LEU A 66 0.81 13.81 -6.96
N LEU A 67 0.21 14.93 -7.38
CA LEU A 67 0.17 16.18 -6.61
C LEU A 67 -0.46 15.96 -5.22
N VAL A 68 -1.63 15.30 -5.16
CA VAL A 68 -2.32 14.94 -3.92
C VAL A 68 -1.43 14.13 -2.98
N SER A 69 -0.63 13.19 -3.51
CA SER A 69 0.28 12.38 -2.71
C SER A 69 1.37 13.22 -2.02
N TYR A 70 1.88 14.24 -2.70
CA TYR A 70 2.83 15.19 -2.10
C TYR A 70 2.15 16.16 -1.12
N LEU A 71 0.94 16.62 -1.42
CA LEU A 71 0.15 17.43 -0.49
C LEU A 71 -0.21 16.64 0.79
N GLY A 72 -0.35 15.32 0.70
CA GLY A 72 -0.52 14.44 1.87
C GLY A 72 0.61 14.53 2.89
N LEU A 73 1.78 15.01 2.49
CA LEU A 73 2.90 15.26 3.40
C LEU A 73 2.65 16.44 4.36
N SER A 74 1.68 17.32 4.05
CA SER A 74 1.25 18.40 4.94
C SER A 74 0.55 17.93 6.22
N THR A 75 0.22 16.63 6.32
CA THR A 75 -0.37 16.05 7.55
C THR A 75 0.57 16.11 8.76
N LEU A 76 1.87 16.37 8.57
CA LEU A 76 2.88 16.45 9.63
C LEU A 76 2.88 15.23 10.58
N GLY A 77 2.44 14.07 10.10
CA GLY A 77 2.32 12.84 10.89
C GLY A 77 1.24 12.87 11.99
N ILE A 78 0.35 13.86 11.97
CA ILE A 78 -0.68 14.10 12.99
C ILE A 78 -1.59 12.88 13.17
N SER A 79 -1.95 12.18 12.10
CA SER A 79 -2.79 10.97 12.15
C SER A 79 -2.23 9.90 13.10
N ASN A 80 -0.92 9.65 13.04
CA ASN A 80 -0.28 8.68 13.93
C ASN A 80 -0.29 9.15 15.40
N VAL A 81 -0.16 10.46 15.62
CA VAL A 81 -0.26 11.07 16.95
C VAL A 81 -1.67 10.87 17.50
N TYR A 82 -2.70 11.15 16.70
CA TYR A 82 -4.09 10.98 17.10
C TYR A 82 -4.40 9.53 17.47
N ILE A 83 -4.09 8.57 16.60
CA ILE A 83 -4.37 7.15 16.84
C ILE A 83 -3.71 6.68 18.15
N LYS A 84 -2.43 7.01 18.37
CA LYS A 84 -1.68 6.62 19.57
C LYS A 84 -2.24 7.22 20.84
N TYR A 85 -2.34 8.54 20.88
CA TYR A 85 -2.69 9.24 22.12
C TYR A 85 -4.17 9.18 22.45
N VAL A 86 -5.06 9.11 21.44
CA VAL A 86 -6.49 8.83 21.70
C VAL A 86 -6.67 7.48 22.35
N ALA A 87 -5.97 6.44 21.87
CA ALA A 87 -6.00 5.12 22.50
C ALA A 87 -5.50 5.14 23.96
N GLU A 88 -4.41 5.88 24.22
CA GLU A 88 -3.83 6.04 25.54
C GLU A 88 -4.77 6.81 26.48
N TYR A 89 -5.27 7.98 26.07
CA TYR A 89 -6.17 8.81 26.87
C TYR A 89 -7.52 8.14 27.11
N HIS A 90 -8.02 7.40 26.11
CA HIS A 90 -9.24 6.61 26.29
C HIS A 90 -9.05 5.51 27.35
N ALA A 91 -7.93 4.80 27.34
CA ALA A 91 -7.63 3.78 28.34
C ALA A 91 -7.55 4.37 29.78
N ARG A 92 -7.10 5.64 29.89
CA ARG A 92 -7.00 6.37 31.16
C ARG A 92 -8.24 7.19 31.48
N ARG A 93 -9.26 7.24 30.61
CA ARG A 93 -10.47 8.10 30.71
C ARG A 93 -10.17 9.61 30.74
N GLU A 94 -9.03 10.03 30.18
CA GLU A 94 -8.57 11.43 30.14
C GLU A 94 -9.09 12.16 28.90
N TYR A 95 -10.41 12.28 28.75
CA TYR A 95 -11.06 12.82 27.54
C TYR A 95 -10.75 14.30 27.28
N ASP A 96 -10.50 15.10 28.32
CA ASP A 96 -10.10 16.51 28.16
C ASP A 96 -8.73 16.64 27.48
N LYS A 97 -7.79 15.74 27.79
CA LYS A 97 -6.49 15.71 27.10
C LYS A 97 -6.65 15.27 25.65
N ALA A 98 -7.53 14.30 25.38
CA ALA A 98 -7.85 13.88 24.02
C ALA A 98 -8.43 15.05 23.21
N ASN A 99 -9.45 15.75 23.73
CA ASN A 99 -10.06 16.92 23.10
C ASN A 99 -9.05 18.05 22.86
N THR A 100 -8.17 18.30 23.84
CA THR A 100 -7.09 19.30 23.71
C THR A 100 -6.12 18.93 22.57
N LEU A 101 -5.69 17.66 22.49
CA LEU A 101 -4.79 17.19 21.44
C LEU A 101 -5.43 17.30 20.06
N LEU A 102 -6.66 16.76 19.89
CA LEU A 102 -7.40 16.77 18.63
C LEU A 102 -7.68 18.20 18.15
N SER A 103 -8.12 19.08 19.06
CA SER A 103 -8.37 20.50 18.78
C SER A 103 -7.09 21.24 18.39
N THR A 104 -5.95 20.94 19.05
CA THR A 104 -4.66 21.55 18.72
C THR A 104 -4.22 21.16 17.31
N GLY A 105 -4.32 19.90 16.95
CA GLY A 105 -3.97 19.45 15.59
C GLY A 105 -4.88 20.05 14.52
N LEU A 106 -6.20 20.13 14.77
CA LEU A 106 -7.14 20.82 13.87
C LEU A 106 -6.79 22.30 13.68
N SER A 107 -6.39 22.99 14.75
CA SER A 107 -5.99 24.39 14.69
C SER A 107 -4.71 24.64 13.88
N ILE A 108 -3.96 23.57 13.57
CA ILE A 108 -2.81 23.60 12.68
C ILE A 108 -3.20 23.18 11.27
N THR A 109 -3.90 22.04 11.13
CA THR A 109 -4.20 21.45 9.81
C THR A 109 -5.16 22.30 9.01
N VAL A 110 -6.20 22.86 9.63
CA VAL A 110 -7.20 23.68 8.91
C VAL A 110 -6.56 24.92 8.27
N PRO A 111 -5.83 25.80 8.99
CA PRO A 111 -5.17 26.94 8.36
C PRO A 111 -4.10 26.54 7.34
N LEU A 112 -3.32 25.50 7.63
CA LEU A 112 -2.29 25.01 6.70
C LEU A 112 -2.90 24.52 5.39
N CYS A 113 -3.93 23.67 5.45
CA CYS A 113 -4.61 23.15 4.26
C CYS A 113 -5.32 24.28 3.49
N SER A 114 -5.93 25.24 4.20
CA SER A 114 -6.53 26.42 3.57
C SER A 114 -5.50 27.29 2.86
N ALA A 115 -4.34 27.52 3.48
CA ALA A 115 -3.24 28.26 2.88
C ALA A 115 -2.65 27.55 1.65
N LEU A 116 -2.49 26.21 1.72
CA LEU A 116 -2.04 25.41 0.58
C LEU A 116 -3.04 25.47 -0.59
N TYR A 117 -4.33 25.36 -0.30
CA TYR A 117 -5.36 25.48 -1.32
C TYR A 117 -5.36 26.89 -1.96
N ALA A 118 -5.29 27.93 -1.15
CA ALA A 118 -5.19 29.32 -1.64
C ALA A 118 -3.92 29.52 -2.49
N ALA A 119 -2.78 28.96 -2.08
CA ALA A 119 -1.53 29.03 -2.84
C ALA A 119 -1.66 28.36 -4.22
N ILE A 120 -2.31 27.20 -4.31
CA ILE A 120 -2.56 26.49 -5.58
C ILE A 120 -3.55 27.28 -6.45
N TRP A 121 -4.60 27.82 -5.86
CA TRP A 121 -5.60 28.62 -6.57
C TRP A 121 -5.01 29.93 -7.12
N LEU A 122 -4.29 30.69 -6.30
CA LEU A 122 -3.61 31.93 -6.71
C LEU A 122 -2.44 31.66 -7.67
N GLY A 123 -1.67 30.59 -7.42
CA GLY A 123 -0.51 30.17 -8.22
C GLY A 123 -0.88 29.30 -9.41
N TRP A 124 -2.15 29.29 -9.86
CA TRP A 124 -2.62 28.36 -10.90
C TRP A 124 -1.76 28.36 -12.16
N GLY A 125 -1.28 29.51 -12.61
CA GLY A 125 -0.41 29.60 -13.80
C GLY A 125 0.90 28.80 -13.66
N TRP A 126 1.46 28.74 -12.46
CA TRP A 126 2.63 27.91 -12.15
C TRP A 126 2.27 26.43 -12.08
N VAL A 127 1.16 26.10 -11.42
CA VAL A 127 0.68 24.73 -11.30
C VAL A 127 0.38 24.14 -12.68
N ALA A 128 -0.28 24.86 -13.55
CA ALA A 128 -0.58 24.43 -14.91
C ALA A 128 0.68 24.14 -15.74
N LYS A 129 1.72 24.98 -15.60
CA LYS A 129 3.03 24.75 -16.23
C LYS A 129 3.72 23.52 -15.66
N LEU A 130 3.73 23.36 -14.33
CA LEU A 130 4.35 22.21 -13.66
C LEU A 130 3.67 20.89 -14.06
N LEU A 131 2.35 20.90 -14.18
CA LEU A 131 1.57 19.73 -14.58
C LEU A 131 1.62 19.47 -16.10
N HIS A 132 2.34 20.29 -16.88
CA HIS A 132 2.33 20.23 -18.35
C HIS A 132 0.91 20.09 -18.91
N LEU A 133 0.00 20.95 -18.39
CA LEU A 133 -1.43 20.83 -18.67
C LEU A 133 -1.69 21.01 -20.17
N PRO A 134 -2.27 20.00 -20.85
CA PRO A 134 -2.57 20.10 -22.26
C PRO A 134 -3.61 21.19 -22.53
N THR A 135 -3.43 21.96 -23.60
CA THR A 135 -4.37 23.01 -23.99
C THR A 135 -5.77 22.47 -24.32
N SER A 136 -5.84 21.24 -24.84
CA SER A 136 -7.06 20.48 -25.10
C SER A 136 -7.94 20.25 -23.86
N HIS A 137 -7.33 20.20 -22.67
CA HIS A 137 -7.99 19.94 -21.39
C HIS A 137 -7.82 21.06 -20.36
N ALA A 138 -7.48 22.28 -20.80
CA ALA A 138 -7.10 23.36 -19.89
C ALA A 138 -8.22 23.75 -18.91
N ALA A 139 -9.45 23.87 -19.36
CA ALA A 139 -10.59 24.28 -18.52
C ALA A 139 -11.03 23.14 -17.58
N ASP A 140 -11.32 21.96 -18.14
CA ASP A 140 -11.77 20.79 -17.37
C ASP A 140 -10.67 20.30 -16.43
N GLY A 141 -9.41 20.37 -16.86
CA GLY A 141 -8.25 20.01 -16.05
C GLY A 141 -8.06 20.95 -14.86
N LYS A 142 -8.24 22.28 -15.05
CA LYS A 142 -8.21 23.24 -13.94
C LYS A 142 -9.29 22.91 -12.91
N GLU A 143 -10.52 22.72 -13.36
CA GLU A 143 -11.63 22.42 -12.48
C GLU A 143 -11.41 21.09 -11.74
N ALA A 144 -10.96 20.04 -12.42
CA ALA A 144 -10.66 18.75 -11.82
C ALA A 144 -9.54 18.85 -10.75
N VAL A 145 -8.45 19.58 -11.03
CA VAL A 145 -7.38 19.80 -10.05
C VAL A 145 -7.91 20.51 -8.81
N LEU A 146 -8.64 21.61 -8.99
CA LEU A 146 -9.14 22.41 -7.87
C LEU A 146 -10.15 21.62 -7.01
N ILE A 147 -11.06 20.86 -7.63
CA ILE A 147 -12.01 20.00 -6.91
C ILE A 147 -11.25 18.93 -6.12
N VAL A 148 -10.36 18.18 -6.77
CA VAL A 148 -9.68 17.04 -6.13
C VAL A 148 -8.74 17.51 -5.03
N VAL A 149 -7.96 18.57 -5.26
CA VAL A 149 -7.07 19.13 -4.25
C VAL A 149 -7.86 19.75 -3.10
N GLY A 150 -8.92 20.50 -3.40
CA GLY A 150 -9.74 21.15 -2.36
C GLY A 150 -10.38 20.13 -1.42
N ILE A 151 -11.03 19.10 -1.98
CA ILE A 151 -11.66 18.06 -1.15
C ILE A 151 -10.63 17.20 -0.42
N PHE A 152 -9.46 16.94 -1.02
CA PHE A 152 -8.39 16.19 -0.38
C PHE A 152 -7.82 16.97 0.83
N LEU A 153 -7.54 18.25 0.68
CA LEU A 153 -7.04 19.09 1.78
C LEU A 153 -8.09 19.24 2.89
N ALA A 154 -9.38 19.35 2.53
CA ALA A 154 -10.48 19.30 3.50
C ALA A 154 -10.51 17.97 4.25
N SER A 155 -10.38 16.85 3.53
CA SER A 155 -10.34 15.50 4.11
C SER A 155 -9.16 15.30 5.07
N ILE A 156 -7.99 15.90 4.82
CA ILE A 156 -6.88 15.89 5.79
C ILE A 156 -7.31 16.44 7.15
N SER A 157 -8.06 17.54 7.17
CA SER A 157 -8.59 18.10 8.42
C SER A 157 -9.66 17.22 9.05
N LEU A 158 -10.52 16.60 8.23
CA LEU A 158 -11.59 15.69 8.68
C LEU A 158 -11.07 14.31 9.12
N ASN A 159 -9.83 13.95 8.79
CA ASN A 159 -9.21 12.71 9.26
C ASN A 159 -9.15 12.60 10.79
N VAL A 160 -9.29 13.70 11.53
CA VAL A 160 -9.42 13.67 12.99
C VAL A 160 -10.51 12.69 13.45
N PHE A 161 -11.63 12.58 12.74
CA PHE A 161 -12.71 11.65 13.07
C PHE A 161 -12.31 10.21 12.78
N SER A 162 -11.71 9.96 11.61
CA SER A 162 -11.18 8.64 11.21
C SER A 162 -10.14 8.13 12.21
N ASP A 163 -9.20 8.98 12.58
CA ASP A 163 -8.08 8.63 13.47
C ASP A 163 -8.57 8.43 14.91
N THR A 164 -9.55 9.20 15.35
CA THR A 164 -10.22 9.00 16.64
C THR A 164 -10.92 7.64 16.67
N LEU A 165 -11.66 7.26 15.63
CA LEU A 165 -12.30 5.94 15.53
C LEU A 165 -11.27 4.81 15.53
N ASN A 166 -10.14 4.97 14.85
CA ASN A 166 -9.04 4.00 14.86
C ASN A 166 -8.40 3.87 16.25
N GLY A 167 -8.15 4.99 16.93
CA GLY A 167 -7.65 5.01 18.32
C GLY A 167 -8.60 4.33 19.30
N MET A 168 -9.92 4.42 19.05
CA MET A 168 -10.98 3.75 19.81
C MET A 168 -11.20 2.29 19.40
N GLN A 169 -10.31 1.70 18.58
CA GLN A 169 -10.44 0.33 18.06
C GLN A 169 -11.72 0.06 17.22
N GLN A 170 -12.36 1.13 16.71
CA GLN A 170 -13.55 1.00 15.84
C GLN A 170 -13.15 0.87 14.35
N ILE A 171 -12.12 0.09 14.08
CA ILE A 171 -11.53 -0.08 12.74
C ILE A 171 -12.56 -0.62 11.74
N ALA A 172 -13.42 -1.56 12.16
CA ALA A 172 -14.46 -2.11 11.28
C ALA A 172 -15.44 -1.05 10.79
N ALA A 173 -15.91 -0.14 11.67
CA ALA A 173 -16.81 0.95 11.29
C ALA A 173 -16.14 1.87 10.27
N ASN A 174 -14.87 2.24 10.51
CA ASN A 174 -14.10 3.06 9.60
C ASN A 174 -13.96 2.41 8.21
N GLN A 175 -13.73 1.08 8.16
CA GLN A 175 -13.66 0.33 6.90
C GLN A 175 -15.03 0.25 6.17
N TYR A 176 -16.14 0.14 6.89
CA TYR A 176 -17.46 0.16 6.26
C TYR A 176 -17.76 1.50 5.58
N PHE A 177 -17.45 2.62 6.23
CA PHE A 177 -17.66 3.96 5.67
C PHE A 177 -16.73 4.22 4.48
N TRP A 178 -15.48 3.78 4.57
CA TRP A 178 -14.54 3.81 3.44
C TRP A 178 -15.05 2.99 2.26
N THR A 179 -15.59 1.79 2.49
CA THR A 179 -16.15 0.93 1.44
C THR A 179 -17.39 1.54 0.81
N ALA A 180 -18.27 2.16 1.61
CA ALA A 180 -19.47 2.83 1.10
C ALA A 180 -19.11 4.00 0.17
N GLY A 181 -18.20 4.87 0.59
CA GLY A 181 -17.70 5.96 -0.25
C GLY A 181 -17.06 5.45 -1.54
N PHE A 182 -16.27 4.40 -1.42
CA PHE A 182 -15.58 3.79 -2.54
C PHE A 182 -16.52 3.12 -3.57
N LEU A 183 -17.58 2.46 -3.13
CA LEU A 183 -18.62 1.93 -4.01
C LEU A 183 -19.40 3.03 -4.72
N ALA A 184 -19.70 4.13 -4.01
CA ALA A 184 -20.32 5.30 -4.61
C ALA A 184 -19.41 5.91 -5.70
N GLU A 185 -18.11 6.07 -5.45
CA GLU A 185 -17.13 6.49 -6.46
C GLU A 185 -17.16 5.59 -7.70
N PHE A 186 -17.15 4.27 -7.49
CA PHE A 186 -17.17 3.30 -8.59
C PHE A 186 -18.41 3.49 -9.47
N VAL A 187 -19.61 3.55 -8.86
CA VAL A 187 -20.88 3.74 -9.59
C VAL A 187 -20.86 5.09 -10.32
N LEU A 188 -20.44 6.15 -9.66
CA LEU A 188 -20.40 7.49 -10.24
C LEU A 188 -19.39 7.61 -11.38
N ILE A 189 -18.23 6.95 -11.29
CA ILE A 189 -17.28 6.88 -12.42
C ILE A 189 -17.95 6.25 -13.64
N VAL A 190 -18.65 5.11 -13.46
CA VAL A 190 -19.34 4.44 -14.55
C VAL A 190 -20.42 5.34 -15.18
N VAL A 191 -21.20 6.03 -14.36
CA VAL A 191 -22.31 6.90 -14.79
C VAL A 191 -21.78 8.19 -15.43
N LEU A 192 -20.92 8.93 -14.74
CA LEU A 192 -20.49 10.25 -15.17
C LEU A 192 -19.50 10.20 -16.34
N VAL A 193 -18.50 9.33 -16.27
CA VAL A 193 -17.53 9.14 -17.37
C VAL A 193 -18.20 8.42 -18.55
N GLY A 194 -19.09 7.45 -18.26
CA GLY A 194 -19.93 6.81 -19.28
C GLY A 194 -20.84 7.80 -19.98
N GLY A 195 -21.37 8.80 -19.28
CA GLY A 195 -22.19 9.90 -19.79
C GLY A 195 -21.39 11.03 -20.48
N GLY A 196 -20.07 10.88 -20.67
CA GLY A 196 -19.26 11.83 -21.44
C GLY A 196 -18.70 13.02 -20.64
N ARG A 197 -18.79 13.04 -19.30
CA ARG A 197 -18.24 14.13 -18.46
C ARG A 197 -16.70 14.14 -18.34
N GLY A 198 -16.01 13.20 -18.98
CA GLY A 198 -14.56 13.20 -19.07
C GLY A 198 -13.86 13.21 -17.71
N ILE A 199 -12.77 13.99 -17.61
CA ILE A 199 -11.97 14.13 -16.37
C ILE A 199 -12.74 14.84 -15.23
N ARG A 200 -13.66 15.74 -15.58
CA ARG A 200 -14.54 16.40 -14.60
C ARG A 200 -15.43 15.37 -13.89
N GLY A 201 -15.98 14.38 -14.62
CA GLY A 201 -16.76 13.30 -14.02
C GLY A 201 -15.96 12.44 -13.03
N LEU A 202 -14.66 12.25 -13.25
CA LEU A 202 -13.77 11.59 -12.29
C LEU A 202 -13.59 12.43 -11.02
N ALA A 203 -13.42 13.75 -11.15
CA ALA A 203 -13.29 14.66 -10.01
C ALA A 203 -14.59 14.73 -9.18
N GLU A 204 -15.75 14.79 -9.84
CA GLU A 204 -17.07 14.78 -9.18
C GLU A 204 -17.31 13.44 -8.45
N ALA A 205 -16.92 12.31 -9.04
CA ALA A 205 -17.01 11.00 -8.38
C ALA A 205 -16.11 10.91 -7.12
N TYR A 206 -14.90 11.44 -7.21
CA TYR A 206 -13.98 11.50 -6.08
C TYR A 206 -14.49 12.44 -4.96
N LEU A 207 -15.07 13.59 -5.33
CA LEU A 207 -15.72 14.50 -4.39
C LEU A 207 -16.85 13.80 -3.64
N ALA A 208 -17.77 13.15 -4.37
CA ALA A 208 -18.90 12.45 -3.77
C ALA A 208 -18.45 11.32 -2.82
N ARG A 209 -17.44 10.53 -3.23
CA ARG A 209 -16.83 9.52 -2.37
C ARG A 209 -16.38 10.13 -1.04
N THR A 210 -15.56 11.18 -1.11
CA THR A 210 -14.93 11.77 0.08
C THR A 210 -15.98 12.39 0.99
N VAL A 211 -16.98 13.07 0.44
CA VAL A 211 -18.11 13.64 1.20
C VAL A 211 -18.90 12.54 1.92
N ILE A 212 -19.20 11.44 1.23
CA ILE A 212 -19.91 10.29 1.84
C ILE A 212 -19.06 9.66 2.94
N GLU A 213 -17.80 9.36 2.64
CA GLU A 213 -16.87 8.70 3.56
C GLU A 213 -16.65 9.53 4.83
N ASP A 214 -16.20 10.77 4.68
CA ASP A 214 -15.86 11.64 5.81
C ASP A 214 -17.11 12.10 6.57
N GLY A 215 -18.21 12.35 5.84
CA GLY A 215 -19.50 12.68 6.45
C GLY A 215 -20.05 11.55 7.34
N LEU A 216 -19.96 10.30 6.89
CA LEU A 216 -20.36 9.13 7.69
C LEU A 216 -19.47 8.92 8.91
N LYS A 217 -18.14 9.12 8.77
CA LYS A 217 -17.18 9.03 9.89
C LYS A 217 -17.44 10.11 10.94
N MET A 218 -17.65 11.34 10.48
CA MET A 218 -17.97 12.48 11.34
C MET A 218 -19.30 12.26 12.08
N TRP A 219 -20.35 11.89 11.36
CA TRP A 219 -21.67 11.58 11.95
C TRP A 219 -21.58 10.47 13.00
N TRP A 220 -20.87 9.37 12.68
CA TRP A 220 -20.68 8.24 13.59
C TRP A 220 -19.87 8.61 14.83
N ALA A 221 -18.79 9.36 14.65
CA ALA A 221 -17.95 9.82 15.76
C ALA A 221 -18.78 10.68 16.74
N TRP A 222 -19.53 11.67 16.26
CA TRP A 222 -20.38 12.52 17.13
C TRP A 222 -21.47 11.72 17.83
N ARG A 223 -22.06 10.73 17.17
CA ARG A 223 -23.12 9.91 17.78
C ARG A 223 -22.59 8.93 18.83
N LYS A 224 -21.39 8.40 18.65
CA LYS A 224 -20.81 7.34 19.49
C LYS A 224 -19.83 7.83 20.54
N LEU A 225 -19.31 9.02 20.39
CA LEU A 225 -18.32 9.61 21.28
C LEU A 225 -18.86 10.92 21.91
N PRO A 226 -19.75 10.81 22.93
CA PRO A 226 -20.36 12.02 23.55
C PRO A 226 -19.34 12.98 24.18
N TRP A 227 -18.15 12.46 24.50
CA TRP A 227 -17.05 13.23 25.06
C TRP A 227 -16.28 14.04 24.01
N LEU A 228 -16.50 13.81 22.72
CA LEU A 228 -15.74 14.45 21.64
C LEU A 228 -16.24 15.88 21.41
N HIS A 229 -15.46 16.84 21.90
CA HIS A 229 -15.71 18.28 21.77
C HIS A 229 -14.50 18.95 21.11
N LEU A 230 -14.63 19.32 19.86
CA LEU A 230 -13.56 19.97 19.09
C LEU A 230 -13.80 21.48 19.04
N SER A 231 -12.85 22.25 19.55
CA SER A 231 -12.91 23.71 19.55
C SER A 231 -11.51 24.31 19.46
N PRO A 232 -11.29 25.37 18.64
CA PRO A 232 -10.01 26.06 18.60
C PRO A 232 -9.57 26.61 19.97
N ARG A 233 -10.53 26.91 20.88
CA ARG A 233 -10.27 27.40 22.23
C ARG A 233 -9.58 26.36 23.14
N LEU A 234 -9.66 25.07 22.79
CA LEU A 234 -9.01 23.99 23.53
C LEU A 234 -7.56 23.75 23.06
N ALA A 235 -7.12 24.44 22.01
CA ALA A 235 -5.75 24.28 21.49
C ALA A 235 -4.72 24.81 22.53
N ARG A 236 -3.67 24.00 22.77
CA ARG A 236 -2.61 24.31 23.73
C ARG A 236 -1.21 24.09 23.17
N ARG A 237 -0.27 24.99 23.49
CA ARG A 237 1.14 24.90 23.06
C ARG A 237 1.83 23.62 23.53
N ALA A 238 1.45 23.07 24.70
CA ALA A 238 2.01 21.81 25.19
C ALA A 238 1.66 20.63 24.27
N ALA A 239 0.42 20.54 23.79
CA ALA A 239 0.00 19.51 22.83
C ALA A 239 0.67 19.69 21.46
N LEU A 240 0.95 20.94 21.03
CA LEU A 240 1.71 21.23 19.81
C LEU A 240 3.11 20.61 19.84
N LYS A 241 3.83 20.70 20.97
CA LYS A 241 5.15 20.08 21.10
C LYS A 241 5.10 18.56 20.90
N THR A 242 4.08 17.91 21.44
CA THR A 242 3.85 16.47 21.28
C THR A 242 3.60 16.11 19.80
N VAL A 243 2.76 16.90 19.12
CA VAL A 243 2.45 16.70 17.70
C VAL A 243 3.71 16.81 16.83
N ILE A 244 4.51 17.86 17.02
CA ILE A 244 5.71 18.11 16.19
C ILE A 244 6.80 17.08 16.48
N HIS A 245 7.06 16.76 17.74
CA HIS A 245 8.16 15.87 18.11
C HIS A 245 7.92 14.42 17.62
N PHE A 246 6.75 13.88 17.87
CA PHE A 246 6.41 12.53 17.44
C PHE A 246 6.05 12.45 15.94
N GLY A 247 5.27 13.42 15.45
CA GLY A 247 4.81 13.45 14.06
C GLY A 247 5.93 13.73 13.06
N GLY A 248 6.89 14.60 13.40
CA GLY A 248 7.95 15.04 12.49
C GLY A 248 8.87 13.93 12.00
N LEU A 249 9.28 13.01 12.88
CA LEU A 249 10.13 11.87 12.50
C LEU A 249 9.39 10.90 11.57
N VAL A 250 8.13 10.58 11.90
CA VAL A 250 7.28 9.72 11.06
C VAL A 250 7.04 10.37 9.70
N GLN A 251 6.87 11.69 9.68
CA GLN A 251 6.65 12.45 8.46
C GLN A 251 7.85 12.44 7.52
N PHE A 252 9.08 12.58 8.06
CA PHE A 252 10.28 12.52 7.25
C PHE A 252 10.43 11.17 6.52
N GLN A 253 10.16 10.07 7.22
CA GLN A 253 10.17 8.75 6.60
C GLN A 253 9.06 8.60 5.55
N SER A 254 7.88 9.14 5.82
CA SER A 254 6.76 9.14 4.87
C SER A 254 7.08 9.95 3.60
N LEU A 255 7.83 11.04 3.72
CA LEU A 255 8.33 11.83 2.60
C LEU A 255 9.19 10.97 1.66
N LEU A 256 10.24 10.34 2.19
CA LEU A 256 11.14 9.51 1.40
C LEU A 256 10.38 8.36 0.72
N THR A 257 9.52 7.68 1.46
CA THR A 257 8.70 6.59 0.93
C THR A 257 7.77 7.06 -0.19
N THR A 258 7.11 8.20 -0.03
CA THR A 258 6.22 8.77 -1.05
C THR A 258 6.98 9.18 -2.30
N MET A 259 8.15 9.81 -2.13
CA MET A 259 9.02 10.17 -3.25
C MET A 259 9.44 8.93 -4.05
N ILE A 260 9.97 7.91 -3.40
CA ILE A 260 10.44 6.69 -4.06
C ILE A 260 9.29 5.95 -4.76
N ASN A 261 8.11 5.87 -4.13
CA ASN A 261 6.96 5.17 -4.69
C ASN A 261 6.29 5.87 -5.88
N SER A 262 6.57 7.15 -6.09
CA SER A 262 5.95 7.94 -7.16
C SER A 262 6.97 8.54 -8.14
N ILE A 263 8.26 8.26 -7.96
CA ILE A 263 9.34 8.89 -8.71
C ILE A 263 9.25 8.64 -10.22
N GLU A 264 8.81 7.47 -10.64
CA GLU A 264 8.66 7.12 -12.06
C GLU A 264 7.63 8.00 -12.76
N ARG A 265 6.50 8.28 -12.11
CA ARG A 265 5.45 9.14 -12.66
C ARG A 265 5.89 10.60 -12.68
N MET A 266 6.60 11.02 -11.61
CA MET A 266 7.13 12.37 -11.52
C MET A 266 8.18 12.63 -12.61
N LEU A 267 9.14 11.73 -12.79
CA LEU A 267 10.17 11.86 -13.83
C LEU A 267 9.56 11.80 -15.24
N ALA A 268 8.60 10.89 -15.48
CA ALA A 268 7.92 10.79 -16.76
C ALA A 268 7.12 12.08 -17.08
N LEU A 269 6.46 12.67 -16.07
CA LEU A 269 5.74 13.93 -16.21
C LEU A 269 6.70 15.08 -16.54
N LEU A 270 7.79 15.22 -15.76
CA LEU A 270 8.68 16.38 -15.88
C LEU A 270 9.61 16.33 -17.08
N LEU A 271 10.05 15.13 -17.48
CA LEU A 271 11.06 14.95 -18.53
C LEU A 271 10.45 14.58 -19.90
N VAL A 272 9.22 14.05 -19.91
CA VAL A 272 8.57 13.64 -21.17
C VAL A 272 7.25 14.38 -21.35
N ASN A 273 6.15 13.91 -20.76
CA ASN A 273 4.84 14.53 -20.79
C ASN A 273 3.82 13.82 -19.89
N VAL A 274 2.59 14.36 -19.87
CA VAL A 274 1.45 13.83 -19.09
C VAL A 274 1.05 12.41 -19.51
N SER A 275 1.06 12.12 -20.82
CA SER A 275 0.73 10.77 -21.32
C SER A 275 1.73 9.73 -20.87
N ALA A 276 3.02 10.09 -20.76
CA ALA A 276 4.06 9.24 -20.23
C ALA A 276 3.81 8.88 -18.76
N ALA A 277 3.38 9.85 -17.94
CA ALA A 277 2.98 9.59 -16.54
C ALA A 277 1.80 8.63 -16.44
N GLY A 278 0.80 8.76 -17.33
CA GLY A 278 -0.31 7.82 -17.45
C GLY A 278 0.14 6.40 -17.83
N LEU A 279 1.08 6.28 -18.76
CA LEU A 279 1.63 5.00 -19.19
C LEU A 279 2.40 4.30 -18.05
N MET A 280 3.17 5.07 -17.25
CA MET A 280 3.85 4.56 -16.04
C MET A 280 2.84 4.03 -15.01
N ASP A 281 1.74 4.74 -14.79
CA ASP A 281 0.68 4.29 -13.89
C ASP A 281 0.07 2.96 -14.34
N PHE A 282 -0.23 2.80 -15.64
CA PHE A 282 -0.69 1.52 -16.19
C PHE A 282 0.31 0.40 -15.98
N ALA A 283 1.57 0.65 -16.32
CA ALA A 283 2.63 -0.35 -16.22
C ALA A 283 2.84 -0.85 -14.77
N LYS A 284 2.72 0.03 -13.78
CA LYS A 284 2.93 -0.29 -12.36
C LYS A 284 1.67 -0.77 -11.64
N LYS A 285 0.49 -0.59 -12.24
CA LYS A 285 -0.81 -0.83 -11.56
C LYS A 285 -0.96 -2.24 -11.01
N TRP A 286 -0.71 -3.25 -11.81
CA TRP A 286 -0.82 -4.65 -11.38
C TRP A 286 0.28 -5.04 -10.38
N PRO A 287 1.58 -4.84 -10.67
CA PRO A 287 2.64 -5.15 -9.73
C PRO A 287 2.39 -4.52 -8.34
N GLN A 288 2.00 -3.24 -8.30
CA GLN A 288 1.70 -2.53 -7.06
C GLN A 288 0.45 -3.06 -6.35
N SER A 289 -0.59 -3.43 -7.08
CA SER A 289 -1.82 -3.97 -6.47
C SER A 289 -1.55 -5.32 -5.80
N PHE A 290 -0.86 -6.22 -6.47
CA PHE A 290 -0.54 -7.54 -5.93
C PHE A 290 0.50 -7.52 -4.80
N SER A 291 1.36 -6.50 -4.70
CA SER A 291 2.31 -6.36 -3.59
C SER A 291 1.63 -6.23 -2.22
N SER A 292 0.37 -5.81 -2.18
CA SER A 292 -0.41 -5.73 -0.93
C SER A 292 -0.60 -7.09 -0.24
N ILE A 293 -0.52 -8.20 -0.99
CA ILE A 293 -0.68 -9.56 -0.45
C ILE A 293 0.56 -9.94 0.41
N PRO A 294 1.80 -9.95 -0.13
CA PRO A 294 2.97 -10.22 0.70
C PRO A 294 3.18 -9.18 1.81
N MET A 295 2.83 -7.91 1.60
CA MET A 295 2.90 -6.88 2.64
C MET A 295 2.04 -7.19 3.87
N ALA A 296 0.91 -7.88 3.70
CA ALA A 296 0.09 -8.30 4.83
C ALA A 296 0.81 -9.29 5.75
N PHE A 297 1.69 -10.13 5.19
CA PHE A 297 2.53 -11.03 5.99
C PHE A 297 3.61 -10.28 6.77
N PHE A 298 4.17 -9.20 6.22
CA PHE A 298 5.24 -8.44 6.86
C PHE A 298 4.80 -7.81 8.19
N ALA A 299 3.52 -7.48 8.34
CA ALA A 299 2.98 -6.94 9.59
C ALA A 299 3.16 -7.89 10.78
N ALA A 300 3.22 -9.20 10.56
CA ALA A 300 3.44 -10.19 11.60
C ALA A 300 4.92 -10.35 12.00
N PHE A 301 5.86 -9.95 11.13
CA PHE A 301 7.30 -10.12 11.42
C PHE A 301 7.80 -9.18 12.51
N LEU A 302 7.27 -7.96 12.57
CA LEU A 302 7.70 -6.94 13.52
C LEU A 302 7.49 -7.38 14.98
N PRO A 303 6.29 -7.76 15.44
CA PRO A 303 6.09 -8.21 16.82
C PRO A 303 6.81 -9.51 17.12
N ALA A 304 6.89 -10.44 16.15
CA ALA A 304 7.62 -11.69 16.33
C ALA A 304 9.13 -11.46 16.50
N ALA A 305 9.72 -10.57 15.72
CA ALA A 305 11.12 -10.20 15.85
C ALA A 305 11.41 -9.51 17.21
N SER A 306 10.53 -8.59 17.63
CA SER A 306 10.65 -7.93 18.95
C SER A 306 10.58 -8.94 20.08
N HIS A 307 9.72 -9.95 19.99
CA HIS A 307 9.63 -11.01 20.99
C HIS A 307 10.90 -11.88 21.01
N LEU A 308 11.42 -12.28 19.84
CA LEU A 308 12.66 -13.05 19.73
C LEU A 308 13.87 -12.26 20.25
N GLU A 309 13.88 -10.94 19.98
CA GLU A 309 14.92 -10.02 20.47
C GLU A 309 14.94 -9.97 22.00
N ALA A 310 13.77 -9.95 22.66
CA ALA A 310 13.62 -9.80 24.10
C ALA A 310 13.73 -11.12 24.89
N SER A 311 13.30 -12.26 24.30
CA SER A 311 13.10 -13.54 25.01
C SER A 311 14.23 -14.55 24.84
N SER A 312 15.18 -14.33 23.92
CA SER A 312 16.25 -15.28 23.63
C SER A 312 17.55 -14.94 24.39
N ASP A 313 18.21 -15.94 24.95
CA ASP A 313 19.57 -15.80 25.46
C ASP A 313 20.53 -15.37 24.36
N ALA A 314 21.58 -14.62 24.73
CA ALA A 314 22.50 -14.01 23.74
C ALA A 314 23.11 -15.03 22.77
N GLY A 315 23.33 -16.28 23.16
CA GLY A 315 23.88 -17.32 22.29
C GLY A 315 22.90 -17.90 21.27
N THR A 316 21.61 -17.95 21.58
CA THR A 316 20.56 -18.51 20.71
C THR A 316 19.82 -17.46 19.92
N LYS A 317 19.80 -16.20 20.38
CA LYS A 317 19.14 -15.06 19.79
C LYS A 317 19.48 -14.86 18.30
N GLN A 318 20.76 -14.78 18.00
CA GLN A 318 21.24 -14.55 16.63
C GLN A 318 20.80 -15.66 15.68
N LYS A 319 20.89 -16.91 16.12
CA LYS A 319 20.46 -18.07 15.34
C LYS A 319 18.94 -18.04 15.11
N ASN A 320 18.15 -17.77 16.13
CA ASN A 320 16.70 -17.71 16.05
C ASN A 320 16.23 -16.61 15.08
N LEU A 321 16.84 -15.41 15.15
CA LEU A 321 16.55 -14.31 14.22
C LEU A 321 16.96 -14.64 12.77
N SER A 322 18.14 -15.26 12.59
CA SER A 322 18.62 -15.69 11.27
C SER A 322 17.68 -16.74 10.65
N ASP A 323 17.29 -17.77 11.40
CA ASP A 323 16.38 -18.82 10.95
C ASP A 323 14.97 -18.28 10.69
N PHE A 324 14.51 -17.33 11.51
CA PHE A 324 13.23 -16.64 11.30
C PHE A 324 13.25 -15.81 10.03
N TYR A 325 14.34 -15.06 9.79
CA TYR A 325 14.51 -14.29 8.55
C TYR A 325 14.53 -15.16 7.31
N LEU A 326 15.33 -16.23 7.29
CA LEU A 326 15.44 -17.13 6.14
C LEU A 326 14.08 -17.76 5.77
N ARG A 327 13.35 -18.25 6.78
CA ARG A 327 11.99 -18.79 6.56
C ARG A 327 11.02 -17.73 6.06
N GLY A 328 10.99 -16.58 6.72
CA GLY A 328 10.11 -15.48 6.33
C GLY A 328 10.41 -14.94 4.95
N ALA A 329 11.67 -14.72 4.62
CA ALA A 329 12.12 -14.27 3.30
C ALA A 329 11.78 -15.29 2.21
N ARG A 330 11.92 -16.60 2.50
CA ARG A 330 11.55 -17.67 1.57
C ARG A 330 10.06 -17.66 1.23
N TYR A 331 9.17 -17.64 2.23
CA TYR A 331 7.73 -17.65 1.98
C TYR A 331 7.25 -16.36 1.31
N SER A 332 7.81 -15.23 1.72
CA SER A 332 7.54 -13.95 1.07
C SER A 332 7.98 -13.96 -0.39
N ASN A 333 9.18 -14.47 -0.68
CA ASN A 333 9.70 -14.59 -2.03
C ASN A 333 8.82 -15.47 -2.90
N LEU A 334 8.42 -16.65 -2.42
CA LEU A 334 7.56 -17.57 -3.15
C LEU A 334 6.20 -16.97 -3.45
N CYS A 335 5.58 -16.30 -2.47
CA CYS A 335 4.31 -15.60 -2.66
C CYS A 335 4.42 -14.49 -3.71
N THR A 336 5.47 -13.68 -3.63
CA THR A 336 5.70 -12.59 -4.59
C THR A 336 6.05 -13.11 -5.97
N ALA A 337 6.92 -14.13 -6.04
CA ALA A 337 7.36 -14.73 -7.28
C ALA A 337 6.20 -15.39 -8.05
N TYR A 338 5.19 -15.91 -7.37
CA TYR A 338 3.99 -16.43 -8.02
C TYR A 338 3.32 -15.38 -8.89
N PHE A 339 3.07 -14.19 -8.36
CA PHE A 339 2.43 -13.10 -9.10
C PHE A 339 3.38 -12.43 -10.09
N CYS A 340 4.62 -12.15 -9.67
CA CYS A 340 5.58 -11.44 -10.51
C CYS A 340 6.04 -12.27 -11.73
N SER A 341 6.16 -13.60 -11.60
CA SER A 341 6.50 -14.46 -12.73
C SER A 341 5.41 -14.48 -13.80
N MET A 342 4.13 -14.55 -13.39
CA MET A 342 3.00 -14.43 -14.33
C MET A 342 3.04 -13.07 -15.05
N MET A 343 3.17 -11.98 -14.27
CA MET A 343 3.20 -10.62 -14.83
C MET A 343 4.40 -10.39 -15.74
N ALA A 344 5.56 -10.93 -15.42
CA ALA A 344 6.76 -10.80 -16.25
C ALA A 344 6.70 -11.66 -17.52
N LEU A 345 6.30 -12.92 -17.42
CA LEU A 345 6.36 -13.86 -18.54
C LEU A 345 5.09 -13.87 -19.42
N TRP A 346 3.94 -13.47 -18.85
CA TRP A 346 2.67 -13.37 -19.59
C TRP A 346 2.26 -11.90 -19.77
N THR A 347 3.22 -11.00 -19.84
CA THR A 347 3.02 -9.53 -19.90
C THR A 347 2.02 -9.15 -20.98
N TYR A 348 2.29 -9.52 -22.24
CA TYR A 348 1.42 -9.17 -23.37
C TYR A 348 0.03 -9.80 -23.27
N PRO A 349 -0.14 -11.11 -23.00
CA PRO A 349 -1.44 -11.72 -22.72
C PRO A 349 -2.26 -10.99 -21.65
N ILE A 350 -1.65 -10.67 -20.50
CA ILE A 350 -2.31 -9.96 -19.41
C ILE A 350 -2.76 -8.57 -19.86
N LEU A 351 -1.89 -7.80 -20.49
CA LEU A 351 -2.19 -6.45 -20.97
C LEU A 351 -3.24 -6.48 -22.09
N HIS A 352 -3.17 -7.45 -23.00
CA HIS A 352 -4.14 -7.62 -24.08
C HIS A 352 -5.55 -7.91 -23.54
N VAL A 353 -5.67 -8.82 -22.60
CA VAL A 353 -6.94 -9.12 -21.92
C VAL A 353 -7.43 -7.91 -21.13
N TRP A 354 -6.54 -7.21 -20.43
CA TRP A 354 -6.90 -6.10 -19.56
C TRP A 354 -7.33 -4.85 -20.32
N LEU A 355 -6.54 -4.40 -21.30
CA LEU A 355 -6.76 -3.14 -22.03
C LEU A 355 -7.46 -3.34 -23.40
N GLY A 356 -7.37 -4.53 -23.97
CA GLY A 356 -7.96 -4.87 -25.27
C GLY A 356 -7.34 -4.07 -26.42
N ALA A 357 -8.14 -3.76 -27.43
CA ALA A 357 -7.72 -3.01 -28.63
C ALA A 357 -7.28 -1.56 -28.34
N LYS A 358 -7.59 -1.02 -27.17
CA LYS A 358 -7.23 0.35 -26.75
C LYS A 358 -5.94 0.41 -25.95
N MET A 359 -5.11 -0.65 -25.99
CA MET A 359 -3.80 -0.67 -25.33
C MET A 359 -2.89 0.40 -25.91
N PRO A 360 -2.47 1.41 -25.11
CA PRO A 360 -1.61 2.48 -25.60
C PRO A 360 -0.18 1.98 -25.75
N MET A 361 0.50 2.37 -26.83
CA MET A 361 1.91 2.07 -27.09
C MET A 361 2.30 0.63 -26.69
N PRO A 362 1.76 -0.42 -27.37
CA PRO A 362 1.85 -1.80 -26.88
C PRO A 362 3.27 -2.27 -26.57
N GLY A 363 4.25 -1.95 -27.41
CA GLY A 363 5.64 -2.34 -27.20
C GLY A 363 6.25 -1.70 -25.94
N VAL A 364 6.07 -0.39 -25.78
CA VAL A 364 6.59 0.36 -24.62
C VAL A 364 5.92 -0.09 -23.34
N LEU A 365 4.57 -0.21 -23.33
CA LEU A 365 3.82 -0.62 -22.16
C LEU A 365 4.19 -2.05 -21.72
N THR A 366 4.38 -2.97 -22.67
CA THR A 366 4.79 -4.35 -22.37
C THR A 366 6.17 -4.38 -21.71
N MET A 367 7.15 -3.64 -22.23
CA MET A 367 8.48 -3.59 -21.65
C MET A 367 8.49 -2.94 -20.26
N LEU A 368 7.72 -1.86 -20.07
CA LEU A 368 7.58 -1.20 -18.76
C LEU A 368 6.91 -2.12 -17.73
N PHE A 369 5.85 -2.82 -18.14
CA PHE A 369 5.15 -3.74 -17.26
C PHE A 369 6.05 -4.90 -16.82
N PHE A 370 6.85 -5.45 -17.75
CA PHE A 370 7.88 -6.45 -17.46
C PHE A 370 8.90 -5.90 -16.45
N ALA A 371 9.51 -4.74 -16.75
CA ALA A 371 10.53 -4.13 -15.90
C ALA A 371 10.03 -3.85 -14.48
N PHE A 372 8.80 -3.32 -14.34
CA PHE A 372 8.19 -3.07 -13.03
C PHE A 372 7.77 -4.35 -12.32
N SER A 373 7.40 -5.41 -13.02
CA SER A 373 7.11 -6.70 -12.40
C SER A 373 8.37 -7.32 -11.80
N VAL A 374 9.49 -7.27 -12.52
CA VAL A 374 10.79 -7.75 -12.04
C VAL A 374 11.29 -6.90 -10.87
N SER A 375 11.27 -5.56 -11.00
CA SER A 375 11.72 -4.68 -9.92
C SER A 375 10.88 -4.82 -8.65
N MET A 376 9.58 -5.06 -8.78
CA MET A 376 8.69 -5.33 -7.64
C MET A 376 9.06 -6.61 -6.91
N GLN A 377 9.49 -7.66 -7.62
CA GLN A 377 10.01 -8.89 -6.99
C GLN A 377 11.18 -8.59 -6.05
N PHE A 378 12.18 -7.85 -6.55
CA PHE A 378 13.33 -7.46 -5.74
C PHE A 378 12.95 -6.54 -4.57
N HIS A 379 12.07 -5.59 -4.81
CA HIS A 379 11.58 -4.70 -3.75
C HIS A 379 10.88 -5.48 -2.62
N MET A 380 10.02 -6.45 -2.95
CA MET A 380 9.32 -7.26 -1.95
C MET A 380 10.24 -8.19 -1.16
N LEU A 381 11.39 -8.60 -1.70
CA LEU A 381 12.40 -9.37 -0.97
C LEU A 381 12.99 -8.61 0.22
N THR A 382 12.93 -7.28 0.21
CA THR A 382 13.42 -6.45 1.33
C THR A 382 12.46 -6.44 2.53
N GLY A 383 11.17 -6.72 2.32
CA GLY A 383 10.10 -6.57 3.31
C GLY A 383 10.30 -7.34 4.62
N PRO A 384 10.64 -8.65 4.60
CA PRO A 384 10.94 -9.40 5.82
C PRO A 384 12.10 -8.82 6.61
N GLY A 385 13.19 -8.43 5.90
CA GLY A 385 14.37 -7.82 6.52
C GLY A 385 14.06 -6.50 7.21
N THR A 386 13.37 -5.58 6.51
CA THR A 386 12.97 -4.28 7.10
C THR A 386 12.06 -4.46 8.32
N SER A 387 11.11 -5.39 8.26
CA SER A 387 10.20 -5.65 9.38
C SER A 387 10.93 -6.20 10.60
N ILE A 388 11.91 -7.09 10.41
CA ILE A 388 12.73 -7.64 11.49
C ILE A 388 13.64 -6.56 12.08
N LEU A 389 14.33 -5.78 11.25
CA LEU A 389 15.17 -4.67 11.71
C LEU A 389 14.39 -3.62 12.52
N ARG A 390 13.16 -3.30 12.08
CA ARG A 390 12.25 -2.45 12.87
C ARG A 390 11.90 -3.08 14.22
N GLY A 391 11.62 -4.40 14.24
CA GLY A 391 11.34 -5.14 15.45
C GLY A 391 12.51 -5.15 16.45
N MET A 392 13.75 -5.12 15.94
CA MET A 392 14.99 -4.97 16.71
C MET A 392 15.29 -3.51 17.11
N GLY A 393 14.45 -2.55 16.74
CA GLY A 393 14.67 -1.12 16.99
C GLY A 393 15.67 -0.45 16.03
N MET A 394 16.13 -1.14 15.00
CA MET A 394 17.15 -0.66 14.04
C MET A 394 16.50 0.03 12.84
N VAL A 395 15.65 1.02 13.08
CA VAL A 395 14.86 1.72 12.03
C VAL A 395 15.77 2.42 11.00
N TRP A 396 16.94 2.90 11.41
CA TRP A 396 17.90 3.58 10.54
C TRP A 396 18.47 2.69 9.43
N GLU A 397 18.41 1.38 9.57
CA GLU A 397 18.89 0.44 8.54
C GLU A 397 18.07 0.53 7.22
N GLU A 398 16.87 1.08 7.27
CA GLU A 398 16.05 1.32 6.05
C GLU A 398 16.64 2.37 5.12
N PHE A 399 17.51 3.25 5.63
CA PHE A 399 18.23 4.21 4.79
C PHE A 399 19.19 3.52 3.80
N TYR A 400 19.60 2.28 4.06
CA TYR A 400 20.34 1.45 3.10
C TYR A 400 19.51 1.03 1.88
N TYR A 401 18.21 1.31 1.87
CA TYR A 401 17.39 1.22 0.67
C TYR A 401 17.18 2.60 0.04
N SER A 402 16.73 3.56 0.84
CA SER A 402 16.25 4.85 0.35
C SER A 402 17.37 5.73 -0.22
N VAL A 403 18.52 5.80 0.46
CA VAL A 403 19.66 6.60 -0.01
C VAL A 403 20.30 6.01 -1.27
N PRO A 404 20.65 4.70 -1.33
CA PRO A 404 21.10 4.08 -2.56
C PRO A 404 20.11 4.22 -3.72
N ASN A 405 18.79 4.17 -3.46
CA ASN A 405 17.81 4.36 -4.52
C ASN A 405 17.93 5.73 -5.19
N LEU A 406 18.08 6.78 -4.40
CA LEU A 406 18.27 8.13 -4.94
C LEU A 406 19.60 8.26 -5.70
N ILE A 407 20.67 7.64 -5.18
CA ILE A 407 21.99 7.63 -5.85
C ILE A 407 21.91 6.88 -7.18
N PHE A 408 21.34 5.68 -7.19
CA PHE A 408 21.19 4.92 -8.42
C PHE A 408 20.29 5.63 -9.44
N LEU A 409 19.22 6.29 -8.99
CA LEU A 409 18.39 7.12 -9.88
C LEU A 409 19.19 8.27 -10.50
N ALA A 410 20.02 8.95 -9.71
CA ALA A 410 20.88 10.03 -10.20
C ALA A 410 21.90 9.55 -11.26
N VAL A 411 22.19 8.25 -11.31
CA VAL A 411 23.07 7.64 -12.31
C VAL A 411 22.26 7.06 -13.48
N THR A 412 21.25 6.23 -13.19
CA THR A 412 20.54 5.47 -14.23
C THR A 412 19.65 6.34 -15.10
N VAL A 413 19.08 7.44 -14.57
CA VAL A 413 18.22 8.34 -15.36
C VAL A 413 19.03 9.12 -16.41
N PRO A 414 20.15 9.80 -16.09
CA PRO A 414 21.02 10.38 -17.12
C PRO A 414 21.59 9.35 -18.09
N LEU A 415 21.96 8.16 -17.60
CA LEU A 415 22.46 7.10 -18.46
C LEU A 415 21.41 6.64 -19.49
N SER A 416 20.13 6.61 -19.10
CA SER A 416 19.04 6.31 -20.03
C SER A 416 18.89 7.38 -21.12
N TYR A 417 19.10 8.65 -20.79
CA TYR A 417 19.11 9.72 -21.78
C TYR A 417 20.25 9.54 -22.79
N LEU A 418 21.46 9.22 -22.31
CA LEU A 418 22.62 8.98 -23.19
C LEU A 418 22.40 7.77 -24.11
N TYR A 419 21.76 6.72 -23.62
CA TYR A 419 21.50 5.52 -24.40
C TYR A 419 20.41 5.71 -25.49
N PHE A 420 19.34 6.43 -25.17
CA PHE A 420 18.23 6.67 -26.09
C PHE A 420 18.35 7.97 -26.89
N GLU A 421 19.38 8.76 -26.62
CA GLU A 421 19.62 10.10 -27.21
C GLU A 421 18.48 11.09 -26.98
N ALA A 422 17.50 10.73 -26.11
CA ALA A 422 16.34 11.54 -25.75
C ALA A 422 15.71 11.07 -24.44
N TRP A 423 14.94 11.92 -23.80
CA TRP A 423 14.06 11.51 -22.70
C TRP A 423 12.89 10.69 -23.24
N THR A 424 12.88 9.40 -22.98
CA THR A 424 11.82 8.49 -23.40
C THR A 424 11.11 7.87 -22.20
N THR A 425 9.82 7.58 -22.35
CA THR A 425 9.05 6.88 -21.32
C THR A 425 9.69 5.54 -20.96
N LEU A 426 10.13 4.79 -21.96
CA LEU A 426 10.78 3.50 -21.75
C LEU A 426 12.11 3.65 -20.99
N GLY A 427 12.96 4.60 -21.39
CA GLY A 427 14.26 4.86 -20.76
C GLY A 427 14.11 5.18 -19.28
N ILE A 428 13.22 6.11 -18.94
CA ILE A 428 12.95 6.49 -17.55
C ILE A 428 12.41 5.30 -16.74
N GLY A 429 11.47 4.54 -17.29
CA GLY A 429 10.88 3.40 -16.58
C GLY A 429 11.89 2.30 -16.30
N VAL A 430 12.73 1.96 -17.28
CA VAL A 430 13.83 0.99 -17.11
C VAL A 430 14.88 1.50 -16.11
N ALA A 431 15.24 2.78 -16.17
CA ALA A 431 16.18 3.40 -15.23
C ALA A 431 15.68 3.31 -13.78
N VAL A 432 14.39 3.62 -13.54
CA VAL A 432 13.77 3.51 -12.22
C VAL A 432 13.68 2.06 -11.75
N ALA A 433 13.34 1.13 -12.64
CA ALA A 433 13.31 -0.30 -12.32
C ALA A 433 14.70 -0.82 -11.93
N ALA A 434 15.75 -0.43 -12.67
CA ALA A 434 17.13 -0.78 -12.37
C ALA A 434 17.59 -0.20 -11.03
N ALA A 435 17.32 1.08 -10.75
CA ALA A 435 17.64 1.71 -9.47
C ALA A 435 16.95 0.99 -8.30
N THR A 436 15.68 0.60 -8.47
CA THR A 436 14.94 -0.17 -7.47
C THR A 436 15.58 -1.53 -7.19
N ILE A 437 16.00 -2.26 -8.23
CA ILE A 437 16.67 -3.56 -8.10
C ILE A 437 18.00 -3.39 -7.36
N CYS A 438 18.85 -2.45 -7.80
CA CYS A 438 20.15 -2.20 -7.17
C CYS A 438 20.00 -1.85 -5.69
N SER A 439 19.05 -0.99 -5.34
CA SER A 439 18.78 -0.59 -3.96
C SER A 439 18.29 -1.74 -3.10
N ALA A 440 17.41 -2.58 -3.65
CA ALA A 440 16.94 -3.78 -2.98
C ALA A 440 18.10 -4.74 -2.70
N CYS A 441 19.02 -4.91 -3.65
CA CYS A 441 20.23 -5.72 -3.46
C CYS A 441 21.13 -5.17 -2.35
N VAL A 442 21.33 -3.84 -2.30
CA VAL A 442 22.13 -3.21 -1.22
C VAL A 442 21.52 -3.49 0.14
N LEU A 443 20.22 -3.28 0.29
CA LEU A 443 19.55 -3.56 1.57
C LEU A 443 19.56 -5.04 1.91
N MET A 444 19.33 -5.95 0.95
CA MET A 444 19.41 -7.39 1.19
C MET A 444 20.79 -7.82 1.71
N VAL A 445 21.87 -7.33 1.09
CA VAL A 445 23.24 -7.58 1.55
C VAL A 445 23.44 -7.05 2.98
N ARG A 446 22.92 -5.85 3.27
CA ARG A 446 23.01 -5.26 4.61
C ARG A 446 22.27 -6.09 5.65
N VAL A 447 21.05 -6.55 5.34
CA VAL A 447 20.25 -7.43 6.23
C VAL A 447 20.97 -8.76 6.50
N ILE A 448 21.52 -9.38 5.45
CA ILE A 448 22.31 -10.62 5.55
C ILE A 448 23.50 -10.40 6.50
N PHE A 449 24.19 -9.27 6.38
CA PHE A 449 25.31 -8.93 7.24
C PHE A 449 24.89 -8.70 8.69
N VAL A 450 23.84 -7.90 8.95
CA VAL A 450 23.35 -7.59 10.30
C VAL A 450 22.83 -8.83 11.01
N LEU A 451 22.07 -9.67 10.30
CA LEU A 451 21.52 -10.91 10.85
C LEU A 451 22.52 -12.08 10.80
N ARG A 452 23.77 -11.85 10.35
CA ARG A 452 24.84 -12.87 10.24
C ARG A 452 24.39 -14.13 9.50
N VAL A 453 23.58 -13.96 8.45
CA VAL A 453 23.13 -15.04 7.59
C VAL A 453 24.24 -15.37 6.59
N SER A 454 24.50 -16.65 6.33
CA SER A 454 25.42 -17.03 5.27
C SER A 454 24.78 -16.71 3.90
N ALA A 455 25.53 -16.04 3.02
CA ALA A 455 25.09 -15.71 1.68
C ALA A 455 24.69 -16.98 0.88
N GLY A 456 25.43 -18.06 1.04
CA GLY A 456 25.10 -19.36 0.43
C GLY A 456 23.78 -19.95 0.95
N ALA A 457 23.48 -19.81 2.26
CA ALA A 457 22.20 -20.22 2.81
C ALA A 457 21.05 -19.38 2.25
N TYR A 458 21.23 -18.06 2.12
CA TYR A 458 20.23 -17.17 1.54
C TYR A 458 19.94 -17.53 0.07
N VAL A 459 20.97 -17.71 -0.73
CA VAL A 459 20.79 -18.13 -2.13
C VAL A 459 20.06 -19.47 -2.21
N LYS A 460 20.49 -20.49 -1.46
CA LYS A 460 19.93 -21.83 -1.50
C LYS A 460 18.50 -21.91 -0.95
N GLN A 461 18.19 -21.17 0.12
CA GLN A 461 16.89 -21.29 0.80
C GLN A 461 15.87 -20.25 0.35
N VAL A 462 16.30 -19.10 -0.18
CA VAL A 462 15.40 -18.01 -0.56
C VAL A 462 15.39 -17.79 -2.07
N LEU A 463 16.54 -17.55 -2.71
CA LEU A 463 16.58 -17.19 -4.13
C LEU A 463 16.29 -18.39 -5.05
N LEU A 464 16.93 -19.54 -4.86
CA LEU A 464 16.70 -20.71 -5.72
C LEU A 464 15.25 -21.20 -5.69
N PRO A 465 14.58 -21.35 -4.53
CA PRO A 465 13.16 -21.67 -4.52
C PRO A 465 12.30 -20.62 -5.22
N GLY A 466 12.69 -19.34 -5.16
CA GLY A 466 12.02 -18.25 -5.88
C GLY A 466 12.11 -18.34 -7.41
N CYS A 467 13.01 -19.14 -7.96
CA CYS A 467 13.07 -19.41 -9.41
C CYS A 467 12.00 -20.43 -9.86
N VAL A 468 11.47 -21.26 -8.96
CA VAL A 468 10.48 -22.29 -9.29
C VAL A 468 9.20 -21.69 -9.91
N PRO A 469 8.61 -20.61 -9.36
CA PRO A 469 7.46 -19.94 -9.99
C PRO A 469 7.78 -19.44 -11.41
N TYR A 470 8.98 -18.91 -11.64
CA TYR A 470 9.39 -18.48 -12.99
C TYR A 470 9.49 -19.65 -13.97
N ALA A 471 10.03 -20.77 -13.54
CA ALA A 471 10.09 -21.97 -14.37
C ALA A 471 8.69 -22.49 -14.73
N SER A 472 7.77 -22.56 -13.77
CA SER A 472 6.39 -23.00 -14.00
C SER A 472 5.59 -22.00 -14.86
N ALA A 473 5.80 -20.69 -14.70
CA ALA A 473 5.18 -19.67 -15.56
C ALA A 473 5.74 -19.73 -16.99
N ALA A 474 7.04 -19.99 -17.16
CA ALA A 474 7.70 -20.13 -18.46
C ALA A 474 7.15 -21.32 -19.27
N LEU A 475 6.89 -22.45 -18.61
CA LEU A 475 6.26 -23.62 -19.23
C LEU A 475 4.89 -23.30 -19.86
N LEU A 476 4.14 -22.38 -19.24
CA LEU A 476 2.81 -21.98 -19.68
C LEU A 476 2.83 -20.74 -20.56
N ALA A 477 3.96 -20.03 -20.70
CA ALA A 477 4.02 -18.75 -21.40
C ALA A 477 3.59 -18.85 -22.87
N TRP A 478 4.10 -19.85 -23.60
CA TRP A 478 3.74 -20.05 -25.00
C TRP A 478 2.26 -20.41 -25.21
N PRO A 479 1.68 -21.43 -24.50
CA PRO A 479 0.26 -21.73 -24.61
C PRO A 479 -0.64 -20.54 -24.25
N VAL A 480 -0.32 -19.81 -23.19
CA VAL A 480 -1.08 -18.62 -22.77
C VAL A 480 -1.02 -17.52 -23.82
N TRP A 481 0.16 -17.24 -24.37
CA TRP A 481 0.33 -16.23 -25.42
C TRP A 481 -0.44 -16.61 -26.69
N TRP A 482 -0.25 -17.86 -27.15
CA TRP A 482 -0.86 -18.34 -28.39
C TRP A 482 -2.39 -18.37 -28.33
N THR A 483 -2.96 -18.80 -27.21
CA THR A 483 -4.41 -18.87 -27.03
C THR A 483 -5.05 -17.50 -26.83
N THR A 484 -4.44 -16.62 -26.02
CA THR A 484 -4.98 -15.27 -25.75
C THR A 484 -4.97 -14.36 -26.98
N VAL A 485 -3.96 -14.46 -27.84
CA VAL A 485 -3.90 -13.65 -29.07
C VAL A 485 -4.98 -14.04 -30.10
N ARG A 486 -5.37 -15.32 -30.11
CA ARG A 486 -6.38 -15.86 -31.05
C ARG A 486 -7.82 -15.80 -30.56
N LEU A 487 -8.00 -15.76 -29.26
CA LEU A 487 -9.31 -15.75 -28.64
C LEU A 487 -9.78 -14.29 -28.39
N GLY A 488 -11.07 -14.11 -28.28
CA GLY A 488 -11.61 -12.82 -27.85
C GLY A 488 -11.22 -12.47 -26.41
N ARG A 489 -11.31 -11.18 -26.07
CA ARG A 489 -10.88 -10.60 -24.79
C ARG A 489 -11.36 -11.39 -23.56
N TRP A 490 -12.65 -11.74 -23.50
CA TRP A 490 -13.25 -12.41 -22.35
C TRP A 490 -12.87 -13.88 -22.24
N THR A 491 -12.80 -14.57 -23.38
CA THR A 491 -12.29 -15.95 -23.40
C THR A 491 -10.81 -16.01 -23.07
N GLY A 492 -10.02 -15.05 -23.56
CA GLY A 492 -8.62 -14.87 -23.16
C GLY A 492 -8.46 -14.62 -21.65
N ALA A 493 -9.37 -13.85 -21.02
CA ALA A 493 -9.37 -13.69 -19.56
C ALA A 493 -9.56 -15.03 -18.83
N GLY A 494 -10.50 -15.86 -19.30
CA GLY A 494 -10.69 -17.22 -18.77
C GLY A 494 -9.43 -18.08 -18.90
N VAL A 495 -8.73 -17.99 -20.03
CA VAL A 495 -7.44 -18.71 -20.25
C VAL A 495 -6.37 -18.24 -19.27
N VAL A 496 -6.18 -16.92 -19.11
CA VAL A 496 -5.18 -16.38 -18.16
C VAL A 496 -5.48 -16.82 -16.74
N LEU A 497 -6.75 -16.81 -16.32
CA LEU A 497 -7.16 -17.27 -14.98
C LEU A 497 -6.94 -18.77 -14.79
N ALA A 498 -7.33 -19.59 -15.76
CA ALA A 498 -7.13 -21.04 -15.71
C ALA A 498 -5.64 -21.40 -15.71
N ALA A 499 -4.86 -20.74 -16.56
CA ALA A 499 -3.40 -20.90 -16.59
C ALA A 499 -2.76 -20.44 -15.28
N GLY A 500 -3.27 -19.37 -14.65
CA GLY A 500 -2.83 -18.90 -13.33
C GLY A 500 -3.08 -19.96 -12.25
N ALA A 501 -4.25 -20.57 -12.22
CA ALA A 501 -4.54 -21.68 -11.30
C ALA A 501 -3.64 -22.88 -11.54
N LEU A 502 -3.43 -23.25 -12.83
CA LEU A 502 -2.52 -24.34 -13.21
C LEU A 502 -1.06 -24.03 -12.84
N HIS A 503 -0.60 -22.79 -13.07
CA HIS A 503 0.71 -22.32 -12.64
C HIS A 503 0.88 -22.51 -11.12
N GLY A 504 -0.12 -22.10 -10.32
CA GLY A 504 -0.12 -22.33 -8.87
C GLY A 504 -0.03 -23.80 -8.49
N ALA A 505 -0.78 -24.67 -9.17
CA ALA A 505 -0.74 -26.11 -8.94
C ALA A 505 0.64 -26.72 -9.29
N ILE A 506 1.21 -26.36 -10.45
CA ILE A 506 2.55 -26.80 -10.86
C ILE A 506 3.61 -26.30 -9.88
N MET A 507 3.55 -25.01 -9.50
CA MET A 507 4.46 -24.42 -8.52
C MET A 507 4.40 -25.19 -7.19
N MET A 508 3.20 -25.46 -6.67
CA MET A 508 3.03 -26.20 -5.42
C MET A 508 3.54 -27.64 -5.53
N ALA A 509 3.31 -28.31 -6.64
CA ALA A 509 3.82 -29.67 -6.87
C ALA A 509 5.36 -29.71 -6.91
N LEU A 510 5.97 -28.76 -7.62
CA LEU A 510 7.43 -28.63 -7.70
C LEU A 510 8.05 -28.30 -6.33
N LEU A 511 7.46 -27.37 -5.58
CA LEU A 511 7.92 -27.03 -4.24
C LEU A 511 7.75 -28.19 -3.27
N TYR A 512 6.63 -28.91 -3.33
CA TYR A 512 6.40 -30.09 -2.50
C TYR A 512 7.44 -31.19 -2.76
N GLY A 513 7.83 -31.37 -4.03
CA GLY A 513 8.86 -32.34 -4.41
C GLY A 513 10.28 -31.95 -4.01
N SER A 514 10.66 -30.68 -4.22
CA SER A 514 12.06 -30.25 -4.21
C SER A 514 12.48 -29.36 -3.04
N ALA A 515 11.56 -28.58 -2.44
CA ALA A 515 11.95 -27.48 -1.59
C ALA A 515 11.34 -27.49 -0.18
N LEU A 516 10.24 -28.22 0.07
CA LEU A 516 9.59 -28.26 1.39
C LEU A 516 10.21 -29.32 2.29
N ASN A 517 10.51 -28.95 3.53
CA ASN A 517 10.94 -29.85 4.58
C ASN A 517 9.78 -30.74 5.07
N ALA A 518 10.09 -31.86 5.77
CA ALA A 518 9.09 -32.80 6.27
C ALA A 518 8.00 -32.13 7.15
N GLN A 519 8.39 -31.19 8.00
CA GLN A 519 7.45 -30.42 8.83
C GLN A 519 6.56 -29.49 8.00
N GLU A 520 7.10 -28.83 6.98
CA GLU A 520 6.36 -27.98 6.07
C GLU A 520 5.36 -28.78 5.22
N LYS A 521 5.77 -29.96 4.74
CA LYS A 521 4.88 -30.90 4.03
C LYS A 521 3.68 -31.29 4.89
N GLN A 522 3.92 -31.58 6.17
CA GLN A 522 2.85 -31.91 7.12
C GLN A 522 1.93 -30.70 7.40
N GLN A 523 2.45 -29.47 7.42
CA GLN A 523 1.63 -28.28 7.55
C GLN A 523 0.75 -28.04 6.31
N VAL A 524 1.32 -28.18 5.11
CA VAL A 524 0.59 -28.04 3.84
C VAL A 524 -0.53 -29.07 3.74
N SER A 525 -0.29 -30.33 4.14
CA SER A 525 -1.32 -31.38 4.12
C SER A 525 -2.50 -31.11 5.08
N ARG A 526 -2.33 -30.25 6.10
CA ARG A 526 -3.40 -29.82 7.01
C ARG A 526 -4.24 -28.65 6.49
N ILE A 527 -3.79 -27.93 5.47
CA ILE A 527 -4.52 -26.76 4.92
C ILE A 527 -5.95 -27.11 4.47
N PRO A 528 -6.19 -28.21 3.71
CA PRO A 528 -7.57 -28.56 3.32
C PRO A 528 -8.50 -28.77 4.50
N THR A 529 -8.02 -29.40 5.58
CA THR A 529 -8.81 -29.63 6.80
C THR A 529 -9.09 -28.34 7.57
N LEU A 530 -8.15 -27.41 7.59
CA LEU A 530 -8.34 -26.08 8.21
C LEU A 530 -9.34 -25.22 7.43
N VAL A 531 -9.24 -25.23 6.10
CA VAL A 531 -10.18 -24.53 5.22
C VAL A 531 -11.59 -25.15 5.35
N GLY A 532 -11.69 -26.47 5.40
CA GLY A 532 -12.95 -27.17 5.62
C GLY A 532 -13.62 -26.78 6.96
N ARG A 533 -12.86 -26.75 8.04
CA ARG A 533 -13.33 -26.30 9.36
C ARG A 533 -13.73 -24.82 9.36
N TRP A 534 -12.97 -23.98 8.67
CA TRP A 534 -13.28 -22.55 8.54
C TRP A 534 -14.60 -22.34 7.74
N LEU A 535 -14.80 -23.05 6.64
CA LEU A 535 -16.03 -23.01 5.85
C LEU A 535 -17.25 -23.52 6.64
N GLN A 536 -17.08 -24.58 7.44
CA GLN A 536 -18.14 -25.06 8.33
C GLN A 536 -18.47 -24.05 9.43
N SER A 537 -17.46 -23.44 10.08
CA SER A 537 -17.68 -22.39 11.08
C SER A 537 -18.30 -21.11 10.49
N ALA A 538 -18.02 -20.81 9.23
CA ALA A 538 -18.65 -19.69 8.53
C ALA A 538 -20.13 -19.97 8.18
N ARG A 539 -20.46 -21.21 7.85
CA ARG A 539 -21.88 -21.65 7.63
C ARG A 539 -22.69 -21.64 8.91
N THR A 540 -22.14 -22.14 10.03
CA THR A 540 -22.81 -22.10 11.34
C THR A 540 -22.96 -20.70 11.93
N ALA A 541 -22.13 -19.74 11.52
CA ALA A 541 -22.26 -18.33 11.91
C ALA A 541 -23.24 -17.53 11.04
N ALA A 542 -23.66 -18.08 9.91
CA ALA A 542 -24.62 -17.48 8.98
C ALA A 542 -26.04 -18.02 9.18
N GLN A 543 -26.22 -19.11 9.92
CA GLN A 543 -27.47 -19.61 10.49
C GLN A 543 -27.70 -19.02 11.89
#